data_cb85c4b5dda57f28bc4ab219a4a4383d
#
_entry.id   cb85c4b5dda57f28bc4ab219a4a4383d
#
_cell.length_a   1.000
_cell.length_b   1.000
_cell.length_c   1.000
_cell.angle_alpha   90.00
_cell.angle_beta   90.00
_cell.angle_gamma   90.00
#
_symmetry.space_group_name_H-M   'P 1'
#
loop_
_entity.id
_entity.type
_entity.pdbx_description
1 polymer ?
#
loop_
_entity_poly.entity_id
_entity_poly.type
_entity_poly.pdbx_seq_one_letter_code
_entity_poly.pdbx_strand_id
1 'polypeptide(L)'
;IVPTTSLVEQMTKDFKEYGYNKEICKIYSGQPVFDADITITTWQSFSKAPKDVMQSFDVVVGDEAHLFKATTLKGILEKMKDTAIRVGTTGTLDGSEVHRLQLEGLFGPVKKVISSKELMDEGTIANIDIDCIILKHEKCHTMSYQEEMDYLVSNDKRNHFIVNLVKSLKGNTLVLFQYVEKHGEVLYDMMSNTDMGGNLHYVYGGTDTEDRETVREIVEKNKEDTILASYGTFSTGVNIKKIDNIVFASPSKSRIRNLQSIGRGLRKTEGKDSMRLFDIADDLQCENYTLNHLKERINIYNEENFPYNIKQFELK
;
A
#
# COMPACT_ATOMS: atom_id res chain seq x y z
N ILE A 1 8.69 7.27 15.95
CA ILE A 1 9.58 6.42 15.11
C ILE A 1 8.80 6.04 13.86
N VAL A 2 9.37 6.25 12.70
CA VAL A 2 8.76 5.96 11.39
C VAL A 2 9.66 5.03 10.56
N PRO A 3 9.10 4.32 9.54
CA PRO A 3 9.87 3.34 8.78
C PRO A 3 10.89 3.94 7.79
N THR A 4 10.65 5.13 7.25
CA THR A 4 11.48 5.71 6.17
C THR A 4 11.80 7.19 6.41
N THR A 5 12.89 7.66 5.79
CA THR A 5 13.30 9.08 5.85
C THR A 5 12.27 9.99 5.19
N SER A 6 11.60 9.55 4.13
CA SER A 6 10.51 10.31 3.50
C SER A 6 9.35 10.57 4.47
N LEU A 7 9.03 9.58 5.33
CA LEU A 7 8.00 9.77 6.36
C LEU A 7 8.46 10.69 7.49
N VAL A 8 9.77 10.79 7.78
CA VAL A 8 10.29 11.79 8.72
C VAL A 8 9.99 13.20 8.21
N GLU A 9 10.26 13.45 6.93
CA GLU A 9 10.00 14.77 6.32
C GLU A 9 8.51 15.06 6.23
N GLN A 10 7.72 14.11 5.76
CA GLN A 10 6.27 14.26 5.67
C GLN A 10 5.65 14.56 7.04
N MET A 11 5.95 13.75 8.05
CA MET A 11 5.40 13.93 9.40
C MET A 11 5.83 15.26 10.01
N THR A 12 7.07 15.71 9.75
CA THR A 12 7.54 17.03 10.17
C THR A 12 6.70 18.14 9.53
N LYS A 13 6.36 18.00 8.26
CA LYS A 13 5.50 18.94 7.53
C LYS A 13 4.08 18.92 8.09
N ASP A 14 3.53 17.73 8.30
CA ASP A 14 2.18 17.56 8.84
C ASP A 14 2.00 18.20 10.22
N PHE A 15 2.99 18.01 11.14
CA PHE A 15 2.96 18.68 12.44
C PHE A 15 2.91 20.20 12.32
N LYS A 16 3.66 20.79 11.38
CA LYS A 16 3.63 22.23 11.12
C LYS A 16 2.30 22.68 10.54
N GLU A 17 1.75 21.92 9.59
CA GLU A 17 0.43 22.21 9.00
C GLU A 17 -0.69 22.13 10.04
N TYR A 18 -0.57 21.26 11.05
CA TYR A 18 -1.51 21.15 12.18
C TYR A 18 -1.26 22.19 13.29
N GLY A 19 -0.33 23.13 13.08
CA GLY A 19 -0.13 24.27 13.97
C GLY A 19 0.97 24.11 15.00
N TYR A 20 1.83 23.07 14.92
CA TYR A 20 2.99 22.95 15.79
C TYR A 20 4.09 23.93 15.34
N ASN A 21 4.35 24.97 16.15
CA ASN A 21 5.21 26.10 15.78
C ASN A 21 6.66 26.00 16.29
N LYS A 22 6.99 25.00 17.13
CA LYS A 22 8.34 24.80 17.62
C LYS A 22 9.20 24.00 16.66
N GLU A 23 10.50 23.96 16.89
CA GLU A 23 11.42 23.13 16.13
C GLU A 23 11.22 21.64 16.46
N ILE A 24 11.38 20.80 15.45
CA ILE A 24 11.28 19.34 15.53
C ILE A 24 12.66 18.77 15.23
N CYS A 25 13.21 18.00 16.16
CA CYS A 25 14.45 17.30 15.92
C CYS A 25 14.22 16.11 14.97
N LYS A 26 15.06 16.02 13.93
CA LYS A 26 15.03 14.92 12.96
C LYS A 26 16.32 14.10 13.08
N ILE A 27 16.20 12.82 13.40
CA ILE A 27 17.38 11.95 13.53
C ILE A 27 17.40 10.96 12.35
N TYR A 28 18.15 11.32 11.31
CA TYR A 28 18.50 10.45 10.20
C TYR A 28 19.65 11.06 9.38
N SER A 29 20.44 10.22 8.70
CA SER A 29 21.40 10.59 7.64
C SER A 29 22.24 11.87 7.90
N GLY A 30 22.85 11.99 9.09
CA GLY A 30 23.76 13.11 9.39
C GLY A 30 23.09 14.44 9.76
N GLN A 31 21.78 14.46 9.96
CA GLN A 31 21.08 15.64 10.48
C GLN A 31 21.56 15.96 11.90
N PRO A 32 21.68 17.25 12.26
CA PRO A 32 22.09 17.64 13.61
C PRO A 32 21.05 17.21 14.64
N VAL A 33 21.53 16.64 15.75
CA VAL A 33 20.70 16.27 16.90
C VAL A 33 20.71 17.41 17.90
N PHE A 34 19.53 17.85 18.32
CA PHE A 34 19.34 18.88 19.32
C PHE A 34 18.16 18.54 20.24
N ASP A 35 18.10 19.18 21.38
CA ASP A 35 17.01 18.99 22.34
C ASP A 35 15.72 19.65 21.83
N ALA A 36 14.65 18.90 21.73
CA ALA A 36 13.36 19.33 21.25
C ALA A 36 12.21 18.55 21.91
N ASP A 37 11.05 19.18 22.05
CA ASP A 37 9.87 18.52 22.60
C ASP A 37 9.42 17.33 21.72
N ILE A 38 9.66 17.40 20.41
CA ILE A 38 9.33 16.34 19.44
C ILE A 38 10.59 15.95 18.66
N THR A 39 10.86 14.67 18.64
CA THR A 39 11.90 14.06 17.82
C THR A 39 11.28 13.06 16.86
N ILE A 40 11.51 13.20 15.57
CA ILE A 40 11.07 12.24 14.54
C ILE A 40 12.29 11.53 13.97
N THR A 41 12.24 10.19 13.96
CA THR A 41 13.40 9.38 13.58
C THR A 41 13.00 8.11 12.85
N THR A 42 13.92 7.57 12.04
CA THR A 42 13.76 6.20 11.55
C THR A 42 14.33 5.22 12.57
N TRP A 43 13.80 4.00 12.63
CA TRP A 43 14.31 2.97 13.56
C TRP A 43 15.78 2.61 13.27
N GLN A 44 16.23 2.68 12.01
CA GLN A 44 17.62 2.43 11.62
C GLN A 44 18.58 3.45 12.23
N SER A 45 18.18 4.70 12.25
CA SER A 45 18.96 5.78 12.84
C SER A 45 18.91 5.74 14.36
N PHE A 46 17.71 5.57 14.91
CA PHE A 46 17.51 5.56 16.37
C PHE A 46 18.17 4.36 17.07
N SER A 47 18.27 3.21 16.39
CA SER A 47 18.96 2.02 16.93
C SER A 47 20.43 2.26 17.29
N LYS A 48 21.05 3.27 16.66
CA LYS A 48 22.44 3.69 16.88
C LYS A 48 22.59 4.76 17.98
N ALA A 49 21.48 5.30 18.48
CA ALA A 49 21.50 6.31 19.52
C ALA A 49 22.03 5.73 20.85
N PRO A 50 22.75 6.51 21.65
CA PRO A 50 23.13 6.13 22.99
C PRO A 50 21.92 5.79 23.86
N LYS A 51 22.12 4.93 24.87
CA LYS A 51 21.04 4.47 25.76
C LYS A 51 20.43 5.61 26.57
N ASP A 52 21.23 6.56 27.02
CA ASP A 52 20.81 7.75 27.77
C ASP A 52 19.85 8.61 26.91
N VAL A 53 20.17 8.78 25.62
CA VAL A 53 19.26 9.46 24.68
C VAL A 53 17.93 8.69 24.53
N MET A 54 17.99 7.35 24.41
CA MET A 54 16.76 6.54 24.33
C MET A 54 15.92 6.65 25.61
N GLN A 55 16.56 6.81 26.76
CA GLN A 55 15.91 6.91 28.07
C GLN A 55 15.41 8.33 28.40
N SER A 56 15.74 9.35 27.61
CA SER A 56 15.26 10.71 27.85
C SER A 56 13.79 10.92 27.46
N PHE A 57 13.23 10.07 26.60
CA PHE A 57 11.87 10.23 26.09
C PHE A 57 10.82 9.71 27.08
N ASP A 58 9.76 10.51 27.30
CA ASP A 58 8.60 10.15 28.12
C ASP A 58 7.53 9.41 27.32
N VAL A 59 7.44 9.70 26.01
CA VAL A 59 6.48 9.11 25.11
C VAL A 59 7.18 8.63 23.86
N VAL A 60 6.85 7.43 23.41
CA VAL A 60 7.26 6.91 22.10
C VAL A 60 6.05 6.53 21.29
N VAL A 61 5.98 7.05 20.08
CA VAL A 61 4.96 6.68 19.08
C VAL A 61 5.66 5.92 17.95
N GLY A 62 5.22 4.70 17.70
CA GLY A 62 5.67 3.88 16.57
C GLY A 62 4.60 3.90 15.49
N ASP A 63 4.85 4.61 14.41
CA ASP A 63 3.98 4.57 13.24
C ASP A 63 4.28 3.34 12.38
N GLU A 64 3.27 2.82 11.70
CA GLU A 64 3.33 1.51 11.02
C GLU A 64 3.80 0.40 11.98
N ALA A 65 3.14 0.32 13.13
CA ALA A 65 3.52 -0.56 14.23
C ALA A 65 3.64 -2.04 13.82
N HIS A 66 2.95 -2.47 12.75
CA HIS A 66 3.08 -3.82 12.20
C HIS A 66 4.51 -4.18 11.77
N LEU A 67 5.40 -3.19 11.57
CA LEU A 67 6.81 -3.41 11.27
C LEU A 67 7.65 -3.71 12.53
N PHE A 68 7.12 -3.45 13.74
CA PHE A 68 7.83 -3.64 15.03
C PHE A 68 8.03 -5.11 15.45
N LYS A 69 7.70 -6.06 14.59
CA LYS A 69 8.11 -7.47 14.74
C LYS A 69 9.62 -7.68 14.53
N ALA A 70 10.31 -6.74 13.90
CA ALA A 70 11.74 -6.83 13.66
C ALA A 70 12.52 -6.74 14.98
N THR A 71 13.54 -7.56 15.14
CA THR A 71 14.37 -7.65 16.35
C THR A 71 14.96 -6.31 16.77
N THR A 72 15.38 -5.48 15.79
CA THR A 72 15.96 -4.16 16.05
C THR A 72 14.95 -3.19 16.69
N LEU A 73 13.72 -3.15 16.16
CA LEU A 73 12.66 -2.30 16.68
C LEU A 73 12.24 -2.72 18.09
N LYS A 74 12.12 -4.01 18.34
CA LYS A 74 11.90 -4.58 19.67
C LYS A 74 13.03 -4.17 20.62
N GLY A 75 14.29 -4.35 20.20
CA GLY A 75 15.47 -3.98 21.01
C GLY A 75 15.58 -2.49 21.32
N ILE A 76 15.04 -1.59 20.48
CA ILE A 76 14.94 -0.16 20.78
C ILE A 76 13.96 0.07 21.94
N LEU A 77 12.75 -0.47 21.84
CA LEU A 77 11.72 -0.30 22.86
C LEU A 77 12.11 -0.90 24.21
N GLU A 78 12.84 -2.01 24.21
CA GLU A 78 13.36 -2.63 25.44
C GLU A 78 14.47 -1.81 26.13
N LYS A 79 15.16 -0.94 25.40
CA LYS A 79 16.19 -0.03 25.97
C LYS A 79 15.62 1.29 26.49
N MET A 80 14.39 1.62 26.14
CA MET A 80 13.72 2.81 26.65
C MET A 80 13.37 2.63 28.14
N LYS A 81 13.14 3.74 28.84
CA LYS A 81 12.71 3.65 30.25
C LYS A 81 11.36 2.96 30.40
N ASP A 82 11.19 2.21 31.48
CA ASP A 82 9.96 1.44 31.75
C ASP A 82 8.72 2.32 31.94
N THR A 83 8.91 3.57 32.35
CA THR A 83 7.84 4.56 32.54
C THR A 83 7.39 5.26 31.24
N ALA A 84 8.09 5.03 30.12
CA ALA A 84 7.70 5.66 28.86
C ALA A 84 6.35 5.15 28.38
N ILE A 85 5.48 6.09 28.00
CA ILE A 85 4.22 5.76 27.34
C ILE A 85 4.54 5.28 25.94
N ARG A 86 4.02 4.11 25.57
CA ARG A 86 4.26 3.47 24.28
C ARG A 86 2.97 3.40 23.50
N VAL A 87 2.95 4.01 22.32
CA VAL A 87 1.79 4.01 21.41
C VAL A 87 2.24 3.46 20.07
N GLY A 88 1.57 2.42 19.58
CA GLY A 88 1.75 1.91 18.24
C GLY A 88 0.54 2.28 17.38
N THR A 89 0.77 2.88 16.22
CA THR A 89 -0.28 3.17 15.23
C THR A 89 -0.06 2.33 13.98
N THR A 90 -1.13 1.79 13.43
CA THR A 90 -1.10 1.10 12.13
C THR A 90 -2.51 1.07 11.53
N GLY A 91 -2.59 1.26 10.24
CA GLY A 91 -3.84 1.10 9.50
C GLY A 91 -4.20 -0.38 9.27
N THR A 92 -3.23 -1.30 9.39
CA THR A 92 -3.41 -2.71 9.03
C THR A 92 -2.57 -3.63 9.91
N LEU A 93 -3.18 -4.73 10.37
CA LEU A 93 -2.46 -5.86 10.94
C LEU A 93 -2.37 -6.99 9.91
N ASP A 94 -1.35 -7.85 10.01
CA ASP A 94 -1.15 -8.95 9.06
C ASP A 94 -2.14 -10.12 9.22
N GLY A 95 -3.01 -10.06 10.24
CA GLY A 95 -3.98 -11.10 10.57
C GLY A 95 -3.39 -12.27 11.37
N SER A 96 -2.08 -12.27 11.63
CA SER A 96 -1.42 -13.30 12.43
C SER A 96 -1.60 -13.03 13.92
N GLU A 97 -2.09 -14.03 14.67
CA GLU A 97 -2.25 -13.95 16.11
C GLU A 97 -0.90 -13.79 16.83
N VAL A 98 0.14 -14.47 16.36
CA VAL A 98 1.50 -14.35 16.91
C VAL A 98 2.03 -12.91 16.77
N HIS A 99 1.82 -12.30 15.62
CA HIS A 99 2.22 -10.91 15.38
C HIS A 99 1.43 -9.95 16.27
N ARG A 100 0.12 -10.17 16.40
CA ARG A 100 -0.72 -9.37 17.32
C ARG A 100 -0.21 -9.45 18.75
N LEU A 101 0.06 -10.63 19.27
CA LEU A 101 0.60 -10.83 20.62
C LEU A 101 1.96 -10.14 20.82
N GLN A 102 2.82 -10.15 19.81
CA GLN A 102 4.09 -9.42 19.84
C GLN A 102 3.89 -7.91 19.97
N LEU A 103 2.95 -7.34 19.21
CA LEU A 103 2.62 -5.92 19.28
C LEU A 103 1.98 -5.55 20.62
N GLU A 104 1.08 -6.39 21.13
CA GLU A 104 0.47 -6.19 22.45
C GLU A 104 1.50 -6.24 23.59
N GLY A 105 2.53 -7.08 23.46
CA GLY A 105 3.65 -7.11 24.40
C GLY A 105 4.53 -5.84 24.37
N LEU A 106 4.55 -5.11 23.26
CA LEU A 106 5.36 -3.90 23.10
C LEU A 106 4.58 -2.62 23.40
N PHE A 107 3.32 -2.54 23.00
CA PHE A 107 2.50 -1.33 23.02
C PHE A 107 1.23 -1.44 23.87
N GLY A 108 0.92 -2.62 24.38
CA GLY A 108 -0.35 -2.88 25.08
C GLY A 108 -1.47 -3.37 24.12
N PRO A 109 -2.68 -3.58 24.64
CA PRO A 109 -3.77 -4.20 23.89
C PRO A 109 -4.12 -3.45 22.61
N VAL A 110 -4.30 -4.20 21.52
CA VAL A 110 -4.76 -3.65 20.24
C VAL A 110 -6.21 -3.15 20.38
N LYS A 111 -6.42 -1.91 19.99
CA LYS A 111 -7.77 -1.29 19.92
C LYS A 111 -8.05 -0.84 18.50
N LYS A 112 -9.14 -1.33 17.91
CA LYS A 112 -9.68 -0.78 16.66
C LYS A 112 -10.42 0.51 17.02
N VAL A 113 -9.91 1.65 16.57
CA VAL A 113 -10.48 2.96 16.91
C VAL A 113 -11.70 3.26 16.05
N ILE A 114 -11.61 2.96 14.75
CA ILE A 114 -12.67 3.19 13.76
C ILE A 114 -12.55 2.18 12.63
N SER A 115 -13.64 1.80 12.01
CA SER A 115 -13.64 0.92 10.84
C SER A 115 -13.64 1.74 9.53
N SER A 116 -13.15 1.12 8.45
CA SER A 116 -13.24 1.73 7.11
C SER A 116 -14.69 2.02 6.72
N LYS A 117 -15.62 1.15 7.13
CA LYS A 117 -17.06 1.33 6.89
C LYS A 117 -17.61 2.57 7.59
N GLU A 118 -17.30 2.77 8.87
CA GLU A 118 -17.70 3.97 9.61
C GLU A 118 -17.17 5.25 8.97
N LEU A 119 -15.89 5.26 8.55
CA LEU A 119 -15.30 6.40 7.85
C LEU A 119 -15.96 6.71 6.50
N MET A 120 -16.40 5.67 5.76
CA MET A 120 -17.17 5.84 4.53
C MET A 120 -18.57 6.40 4.81
N ASP A 121 -19.26 5.88 5.81
CA ASP A 121 -20.62 6.31 6.19
C ASP A 121 -20.62 7.76 6.71
N GLU A 122 -19.55 8.18 7.40
CA GLU A 122 -19.32 9.58 7.81
C GLU A 122 -18.89 10.48 6.66
N GLY A 123 -18.55 9.91 5.49
CA GLY A 123 -18.05 10.65 4.34
C GLY A 123 -16.63 11.20 4.52
N THR A 124 -15.87 10.69 5.47
CA THR A 124 -14.45 11.06 5.71
C THR A 124 -13.53 10.50 4.63
N ILE A 125 -13.84 9.31 4.14
CA ILE A 125 -13.18 8.68 2.99
C ILE A 125 -14.18 8.38 1.87
N ALA A 126 -13.70 8.14 0.65
CA ALA A 126 -14.53 7.78 -0.49
C ALA A 126 -15.14 6.38 -0.32
N ASN A 127 -16.29 6.15 -0.93
CA ASN A 127 -16.87 4.82 -1.04
C ASN A 127 -16.02 3.92 -1.95
N ILE A 128 -16.15 2.62 -1.80
CA ILE A 128 -15.48 1.63 -2.64
C ILE A 128 -16.49 0.67 -3.28
N ASP A 129 -16.29 0.39 -4.55
CA ASP A 129 -16.96 -0.71 -5.27
C ASP A 129 -15.89 -1.67 -5.79
N ILE A 130 -15.99 -2.95 -5.44
CA ILE A 130 -15.02 -3.98 -5.84
C ILE A 130 -15.63 -4.91 -6.88
N ASP A 131 -14.98 -5.00 -8.03
CA ASP A 131 -15.24 -6.00 -9.04
C ASP A 131 -14.16 -7.09 -8.99
N CYS A 132 -14.47 -8.24 -8.41
CA CYS A 132 -13.62 -9.43 -8.47
C CYS A 132 -13.78 -10.08 -9.83
N ILE A 133 -12.78 -9.98 -10.69
CA ILE A 133 -12.79 -10.50 -12.05
C ILE A 133 -12.03 -11.83 -12.09
N ILE A 134 -12.75 -12.90 -12.39
CA ILE A 134 -12.17 -14.23 -12.58
C ILE A 134 -11.99 -14.49 -14.07
N LEU A 135 -10.74 -14.58 -14.51
CA LEU A 135 -10.38 -14.95 -15.88
C LEU A 135 -10.25 -16.47 -15.97
N LYS A 136 -11.11 -17.07 -16.75
CA LYS A 136 -11.12 -18.52 -16.94
C LYS A 136 -10.25 -18.89 -18.13
N HIS A 137 -9.18 -19.59 -17.84
CA HIS A 137 -8.22 -20.09 -18.81
C HIS A 137 -8.67 -21.44 -19.39
N GLU A 138 -8.01 -21.87 -20.46
CA GLU A 138 -8.07 -23.27 -20.85
C GLU A 138 -7.51 -24.14 -19.71
N LYS A 139 -7.99 -25.39 -19.61
CA LYS A 139 -7.58 -26.29 -18.53
C LYS A 139 -6.07 -26.51 -18.52
N CYS A 140 -5.43 -26.12 -17.42
CA CYS A 140 -4.00 -26.32 -17.19
C CYS A 140 -3.75 -27.54 -16.29
N HIS A 141 -2.50 -28.03 -16.28
CA HIS A 141 -2.03 -28.96 -15.26
C HIS A 141 -1.71 -28.20 -13.97
N THR A 142 -1.66 -28.91 -12.85
CA THR A 142 -1.23 -28.32 -11.58
C THR A 142 0.22 -27.86 -11.66
N MET A 143 0.47 -26.62 -11.25
CA MET A 143 1.77 -25.94 -11.28
C MET A 143 2.23 -25.62 -9.87
N SER A 144 3.53 -25.45 -9.67
CA SER A 144 4.05 -24.75 -8.51
C SER A 144 3.67 -23.26 -8.57
N TYR A 145 3.71 -22.58 -7.44
CA TYR A 145 3.39 -21.13 -7.39
C TYR A 145 4.21 -20.30 -8.39
N GLN A 146 5.50 -20.60 -8.53
CA GLN A 146 6.37 -19.85 -9.45
C GLN A 146 6.01 -20.11 -10.91
N GLU A 147 5.75 -21.36 -11.29
CA GLU A 147 5.31 -21.73 -12.65
C GLU A 147 3.96 -21.08 -12.99
N GLU A 148 3.01 -21.09 -12.04
CA GLU A 148 1.72 -20.42 -12.22
C GLU A 148 1.89 -18.93 -12.43
N MET A 149 2.73 -18.26 -11.62
CA MET A 149 2.99 -16.84 -11.78
C MET A 149 3.68 -16.52 -13.11
N ASP A 150 4.68 -17.30 -13.50
CA ASP A 150 5.37 -17.12 -14.77
C ASP A 150 4.42 -17.32 -15.97
N TYR A 151 3.54 -18.32 -15.90
CA TYR A 151 2.48 -18.52 -16.89
C TYR A 151 1.53 -17.33 -17.00
N LEU A 152 1.02 -16.82 -15.87
CA LEU A 152 0.04 -15.74 -15.85
C LEU A 152 0.62 -14.42 -16.36
N VAL A 153 1.83 -14.06 -15.96
CA VAL A 153 2.43 -12.77 -16.38
C VAL A 153 2.86 -12.78 -17.83
N SER A 154 3.15 -13.96 -18.41
CA SER A 154 3.51 -14.11 -19.83
C SER A 154 2.32 -14.40 -20.75
N ASN A 155 1.11 -14.55 -20.20
CA ASN A 155 -0.07 -14.88 -21.00
C ASN A 155 -0.60 -13.66 -21.75
N ASP A 156 -0.44 -13.63 -23.07
CA ASP A 156 -0.81 -12.51 -23.93
C ASP A 156 -2.31 -12.19 -23.86
N LYS A 157 -3.17 -13.20 -23.85
CA LYS A 157 -4.64 -12.99 -23.79
C LYS A 157 -5.03 -12.29 -22.48
N ARG A 158 -4.40 -12.70 -21.38
CA ARG A 158 -4.58 -12.09 -20.07
C ARG A 158 -4.09 -10.64 -20.04
N ASN A 159 -2.92 -10.38 -20.58
CA ASN A 159 -2.36 -9.04 -20.63
C ASN A 159 -3.19 -8.12 -21.53
N HIS A 160 -3.66 -8.60 -22.68
CA HIS A 160 -4.62 -7.87 -23.52
C HIS A 160 -5.93 -7.58 -22.79
N PHE A 161 -6.47 -8.53 -22.02
CA PHE A 161 -7.64 -8.28 -21.18
C PHE A 161 -7.41 -7.12 -20.20
N ILE A 162 -6.26 -7.11 -19.51
CA ILE A 162 -5.90 -6.04 -18.56
C ILE A 162 -5.81 -4.70 -19.28
N VAL A 163 -5.11 -4.62 -20.41
CA VAL A 163 -4.98 -3.39 -21.19
C VAL A 163 -6.33 -2.87 -21.66
N ASN A 164 -7.17 -3.74 -22.20
CA ASN A 164 -8.52 -3.39 -22.66
C ASN A 164 -9.43 -2.94 -21.51
N LEU A 165 -9.34 -3.60 -20.35
CA LEU A 165 -10.04 -3.18 -19.14
C LEU A 165 -9.62 -1.74 -18.78
N VAL A 166 -8.33 -1.49 -18.61
CA VAL A 166 -7.79 -0.17 -18.21
C VAL A 166 -8.21 0.89 -19.22
N LYS A 167 -8.08 0.63 -20.52
CA LYS A 167 -8.54 1.53 -21.59
C LYS A 167 -10.03 1.90 -21.49
N SER A 168 -10.86 1.00 -21.01
CA SER A 168 -12.31 1.23 -20.88
C SER A 168 -12.69 2.07 -19.65
N LEU A 169 -11.76 2.27 -18.71
CA LEU A 169 -12.02 3.01 -17.48
C LEU A 169 -11.93 4.52 -17.73
N LYS A 170 -12.72 5.26 -16.98
CA LYS A 170 -12.65 6.71 -16.91
C LYS A 170 -12.11 7.14 -15.56
N GLY A 171 -11.37 8.22 -15.54
CA GLY A 171 -10.71 8.72 -14.35
C GLY A 171 -9.29 8.18 -14.19
N ASN A 172 -8.54 8.76 -13.25
CA ASN A 172 -7.17 8.35 -12.99
C ASN A 172 -7.12 6.90 -12.51
N THR A 173 -6.39 6.07 -13.22
CA THR A 173 -6.33 4.63 -13.01
C THR A 173 -4.94 4.19 -12.54
N LEU A 174 -4.88 3.51 -11.41
CA LEU A 174 -3.67 2.88 -10.89
C LEU A 174 -3.68 1.38 -11.19
N VAL A 175 -2.69 0.92 -11.93
CA VAL A 175 -2.49 -0.50 -12.24
C VAL A 175 -1.33 -1.03 -11.43
N LEU A 176 -1.56 -2.01 -10.56
CA LEU A 176 -0.56 -2.57 -9.66
C LEU A 176 -0.04 -3.93 -10.14
N PHE A 177 1.28 -4.02 -10.28
CA PHE A 177 1.97 -5.25 -10.68
C PHE A 177 3.06 -5.65 -9.68
N GLN A 178 3.51 -6.91 -9.75
CA GLN A 178 4.53 -7.45 -8.84
C GLN A 178 5.91 -7.53 -9.48
N TYR A 179 6.03 -8.02 -10.71
CA TYR A 179 7.30 -8.25 -11.40
C TYR A 179 7.58 -7.14 -12.39
N VAL A 180 8.69 -6.41 -12.21
CA VAL A 180 9.06 -5.25 -13.03
C VAL A 180 9.30 -5.69 -14.47
N GLU A 181 10.31 -6.50 -14.72
CA GLU A 181 10.73 -6.92 -16.07
C GLU A 181 9.72 -7.85 -16.74
N LYS A 182 9.25 -8.88 -16.01
CA LYS A 182 8.39 -9.94 -16.58
C LYS A 182 6.94 -9.53 -16.82
N HIS A 183 6.44 -8.47 -16.16
CA HIS A 183 5.04 -8.08 -16.25
C HIS A 183 4.85 -6.57 -16.41
N GLY A 184 5.50 -5.75 -15.58
CA GLY A 184 5.37 -4.31 -15.62
C GLY A 184 5.80 -3.72 -16.96
N GLU A 185 6.96 -4.09 -17.48
CA GLU A 185 7.48 -3.64 -18.78
C GLU A 185 6.59 -4.13 -19.93
N VAL A 186 6.15 -5.39 -19.88
CA VAL A 186 5.23 -5.96 -20.89
C VAL A 186 3.93 -5.17 -20.96
N LEU A 187 3.30 -4.91 -19.81
CA LEU A 187 2.06 -4.11 -19.76
C LEU A 187 2.31 -2.67 -20.20
N TYR A 188 3.45 -2.08 -19.83
CA TYR A 188 3.81 -0.73 -20.25
C TYR A 188 3.96 -0.64 -21.77
N ASP A 189 4.67 -1.57 -22.40
CA ASP A 189 4.86 -1.61 -23.85
C ASP A 189 3.51 -1.78 -24.58
N MET A 190 2.65 -2.68 -24.10
CA MET A 190 1.32 -2.87 -24.67
C MET A 190 0.44 -1.63 -24.53
N MET A 191 0.45 -0.96 -23.36
CA MET A 191 -0.32 0.25 -23.11
C MET A 191 0.24 1.44 -23.91
N SER A 192 1.56 1.56 -24.06
CA SER A 192 2.21 2.62 -24.85
C SER A 192 1.86 2.55 -26.33
N ASN A 193 1.59 1.35 -26.86
CA ASN A 193 1.14 1.12 -28.23
C ASN A 193 -0.39 1.19 -28.38
N THR A 194 -1.10 1.55 -27.32
CA THR A 194 -2.57 1.63 -27.28
C THR A 194 -2.96 3.06 -26.90
N ASP A 195 -3.95 3.62 -27.57
CA ASP A 195 -4.51 4.92 -27.14
C ASP A 195 -5.26 4.74 -25.81
N MET A 196 -4.65 5.20 -24.71
CA MET A 196 -5.17 5.11 -23.36
C MET A 196 -6.04 6.32 -22.97
N GLY A 197 -6.17 7.32 -23.83
CA GLY A 197 -6.98 8.51 -23.59
C GLY A 197 -6.32 9.59 -22.72
N GLY A 198 -5.27 9.26 -21.97
CA GLY A 198 -4.50 10.16 -21.11
C GLY A 198 -3.02 9.78 -21.08
N ASN A 199 -2.26 10.40 -20.17
CA ASN A 199 -0.85 10.06 -20.03
C ASN A 199 -0.65 8.69 -19.36
N LEU A 200 0.38 7.99 -19.79
CA LEU A 200 0.82 6.74 -19.18
C LEU A 200 2.11 6.98 -18.39
N HIS A 201 2.07 6.66 -17.11
CA HIS A 201 3.21 6.79 -16.19
C HIS A 201 3.67 5.40 -15.71
N TYR A 202 4.98 5.16 -15.70
CA TYR A 202 5.57 3.91 -15.22
C TYR A 202 6.44 4.17 -14.00
N VAL A 203 6.09 3.56 -12.85
CA VAL A 203 6.71 3.84 -11.55
C VAL A 203 7.07 2.54 -10.83
N TYR A 204 8.36 2.32 -10.58
CA TYR A 204 8.85 1.12 -9.90
C TYR A 204 10.01 1.44 -8.95
N GLY A 205 10.62 0.43 -8.32
CA GLY A 205 11.69 0.63 -7.34
C GLY A 205 12.91 1.40 -7.84
N GLY A 206 13.20 1.33 -9.14
CA GLY A 206 14.29 2.07 -9.79
C GLY A 206 13.95 3.52 -10.16
N THR A 207 12.69 3.95 -10.07
CA THR A 207 12.31 5.34 -10.34
C THR A 207 12.77 6.26 -9.22
N ASP A 208 13.42 7.35 -9.52
CA ASP A 208 13.91 8.32 -8.54
C ASP A 208 12.78 9.01 -7.78
N THR A 209 13.07 9.51 -6.57
CA THR A 209 12.06 10.14 -5.71
C THR A 209 11.49 11.40 -6.35
N GLU A 210 12.33 12.18 -7.05
CA GLU A 210 11.93 13.40 -7.73
C GLU A 210 10.98 13.11 -8.89
N ASP A 211 11.27 12.08 -9.68
CA ASP A 211 10.39 11.62 -10.77
C ASP A 211 9.04 11.14 -10.25
N ARG A 212 9.02 10.41 -9.12
CA ARG A 212 7.76 9.97 -8.49
C ARG A 212 6.91 11.16 -8.04
N GLU A 213 7.54 12.19 -7.51
CA GLU A 213 6.84 13.40 -7.09
C GLU A 213 6.30 14.17 -8.29
N THR A 214 7.06 14.24 -9.39
CA THR A 214 6.62 14.83 -10.65
C THR A 214 5.40 14.10 -11.22
N VAL A 215 5.42 12.77 -11.24
CA VAL A 215 4.26 11.96 -11.66
C VAL A 215 3.05 12.26 -10.77
N ARG A 216 3.23 12.32 -9.44
CA ARG A 216 2.16 12.66 -8.51
C ARG A 216 1.52 14.01 -8.86
N GLU A 217 2.34 15.05 -9.06
CA GLU A 217 1.84 16.39 -9.38
C GLU A 217 1.09 16.45 -10.71
N ILE A 218 1.54 15.72 -11.71
CA ILE A 218 0.88 15.65 -13.02
C ILE A 218 -0.50 14.99 -12.87
N VAL A 219 -0.54 13.81 -12.26
CA VAL A 219 -1.78 13.03 -12.08
C VAL A 219 -2.82 13.78 -11.23
N GLU A 220 -2.38 14.51 -10.21
CA GLU A 220 -3.30 15.31 -9.39
C GLU A 220 -3.95 16.47 -10.15
N LYS A 221 -3.33 16.95 -11.24
CA LYS A 221 -3.89 17.99 -12.14
C LYS A 221 -4.76 17.40 -13.25
N ASN A 222 -4.50 16.16 -13.65
CA ASN A 222 -5.17 15.49 -14.74
C ASN A 222 -6.38 14.65 -14.26
N LYS A 223 -7.14 14.09 -15.22
CA LYS A 223 -8.37 13.34 -14.92
C LYS A 223 -8.46 11.97 -15.57
N GLU A 224 -7.54 11.63 -16.49
CA GLU A 224 -7.62 10.40 -17.31
C GLU A 224 -6.25 9.71 -17.41
N ASP A 225 -5.34 9.98 -16.44
CA ASP A 225 -4.00 9.40 -16.48
C ASP A 225 -4.00 7.94 -15.98
N THR A 226 -3.14 7.12 -16.58
CA THR A 226 -2.88 5.75 -16.15
C THR A 226 -1.51 5.67 -15.48
N ILE A 227 -1.45 5.15 -14.27
CA ILE A 227 -0.23 4.92 -13.52
C ILE A 227 -0.01 3.42 -13.38
N LEU A 228 1.01 2.91 -14.04
CA LEU A 228 1.46 1.53 -13.90
C LEU A 228 2.55 1.47 -12.84
N ALA A 229 2.27 0.90 -11.68
CA ALA A 229 3.17 0.95 -10.52
C ALA A 229 3.43 -0.43 -9.90
N SER A 230 4.66 -0.65 -9.44
CA SER A 230 4.94 -1.84 -8.65
C SER A 230 4.33 -1.72 -7.24
N TYR A 231 3.80 -2.84 -6.69
CA TYR A 231 3.24 -2.87 -5.34
C TYR A 231 4.21 -2.32 -4.27
N GLY A 232 5.51 -2.62 -4.40
CA GLY A 232 6.52 -2.16 -3.45
C GLY A 232 6.66 -0.65 -3.44
N THR A 233 6.73 -0.05 -4.62
CA THR A 233 6.90 1.40 -4.77
C THR A 233 5.65 2.15 -4.32
N PHE A 234 4.47 1.65 -4.70
CA PHE A 234 3.22 2.31 -4.32
C PHE A 234 2.95 2.23 -2.82
N SER A 235 3.31 1.13 -2.16
CA SER A 235 3.12 0.99 -0.71
C SER A 235 4.02 1.93 0.13
N THR A 236 5.17 2.36 -0.38
CA THR A 236 6.17 3.08 0.43
C THR A 236 6.46 4.52 -0.02
N GLY A 237 6.06 4.96 -1.21
CA GLY A 237 6.61 6.22 -1.72
C GLY A 237 5.73 7.11 -2.58
N VAL A 238 4.61 6.63 -3.11
CA VAL A 238 3.77 7.45 -4.01
C VAL A 238 2.45 7.77 -3.33
N ASN A 239 2.22 9.06 -3.03
CA ASN A 239 1.02 9.52 -2.33
C ASN A 239 0.09 10.29 -3.29
N ILE A 240 -0.53 9.61 -4.23
CA ILE A 240 -1.50 10.21 -5.15
C ILE A 240 -2.90 10.16 -4.51
N LYS A 241 -3.53 11.32 -4.35
CA LYS A 241 -4.86 11.42 -3.74
C LYS A 241 -5.99 11.17 -4.74
N LYS A 242 -5.77 11.56 -6.00
CA LYS A 242 -6.80 11.55 -7.05
C LYS A 242 -6.73 10.28 -7.90
N ILE A 243 -7.01 9.13 -7.29
CA ILE A 243 -7.12 7.82 -7.95
C ILE A 243 -8.57 7.40 -7.94
N ASP A 244 -9.17 7.24 -9.11
CA ASP A 244 -10.57 6.84 -9.28
C ASP A 244 -10.71 5.33 -9.43
N ASN A 245 -9.72 4.67 -10.04
CA ASN A 245 -9.71 3.23 -10.23
C ASN A 245 -8.38 2.60 -9.78
N ILE A 246 -8.47 1.42 -9.19
CA ILE A 246 -7.32 0.56 -8.91
C ILE A 246 -7.53 -0.76 -9.61
N VAL A 247 -6.50 -1.26 -10.29
CA VAL A 247 -6.48 -2.57 -10.95
C VAL A 247 -5.37 -3.41 -10.34
N PHE A 248 -5.71 -4.51 -9.69
CA PHE A 248 -4.76 -5.52 -9.25
C PHE A 248 -4.41 -6.44 -10.41
N ALA A 249 -3.42 -6.04 -11.22
CA ALA A 249 -2.97 -6.80 -12.38
C ALA A 249 -2.21 -8.08 -12.00
N SER A 250 -1.48 -8.06 -10.88
CA SER A 250 -0.84 -9.26 -10.32
C SER A 250 -1.54 -9.67 -9.03
N PRO A 251 -1.89 -10.97 -8.88
CA PRO A 251 -2.52 -11.45 -7.65
C PRO A 251 -1.57 -11.36 -6.45
N SER A 252 -2.07 -10.88 -5.33
CA SER A 252 -1.32 -10.79 -4.07
C SER A 252 -2.17 -11.31 -2.92
N LYS A 253 -1.59 -12.18 -2.07
CA LYS A 253 -2.22 -12.65 -0.82
C LYS A 253 -1.96 -11.72 0.37
N SER A 254 -1.03 -10.77 0.25
CA SER A 254 -0.61 -9.93 1.36
C SER A 254 -1.74 -8.99 1.81
N ARG A 255 -2.33 -9.29 2.96
CA ARG A 255 -3.38 -8.46 3.59
C ARG A 255 -2.94 -7.00 3.73
N ILE A 256 -1.76 -6.77 4.28
CA ILE A 256 -1.22 -5.42 4.49
C ILE A 256 -1.12 -4.67 3.16
N ARG A 257 -0.51 -5.29 2.15
CA ARG A 257 -0.31 -4.67 0.84
C ARG A 257 -1.64 -4.31 0.17
N ASN A 258 -2.61 -5.22 0.20
CA ASN A 258 -3.91 -5.01 -0.40
C ASN A 258 -4.66 -3.87 0.30
N LEU A 259 -4.76 -3.88 1.63
CA LEU A 259 -5.43 -2.83 2.40
C LEU A 259 -4.74 -1.47 2.29
N GLN A 260 -3.41 -1.41 2.29
CA GLN A 260 -2.67 -0.16 2.09
C GLN A 260 -2.92 0.42 0.68
N SER A 261 -2.97 -0.44 -0.35
CA SER A 261 -3.29 0.00 -1.72
C SER A 261 -4.72 0.54 -1.81
N ILE A 262 -5.69 -0.16 -1.24
CA ILE A 262 -7.09 0.28 -1.18
C ILE A 262 -7.20 1.59 -0.39
N GLY A 263 -6.62 1.66 0.81
CA GLY A 263 -6.70 2.84 1.68
C GLY A 263 -6.17 4.13 1.02
N ARG A 264 -5.16 4.02 0.16
CA ARG A 264 -4.68 5.18 -0.62
C ARG A 264 -5.70 5.63 -1.67
N GLY A 265 -6.37 4.70 -2.33
CA GLY A 265 -7.44 4.99 -3.26
C GLY A 265 -8.69 5.58 -2.60
N LEU A 266 -8.92 5.28 -1.31
CA LEU A 266 -10.07 5.78 -0.56
C LEU A 266 -9.93 7.24 -0.10
N ARG A 267 -8.78 7.87 -0.29
CA ARG A 267 -8.60 9.28 0.08
C ARG A 267 -9.59 10.17 -0.66
N LYS A 268 -10.35 10.95 0.11
CA LYS A 268 -11.33 11.88 -0.44
C LYS A 268 -10.62 13.13 -0.95
N THR A 269 -11.03 13.58 -2.12
CA THR A 269 -10.62 14.85 -2.72
C THR A 269 -11.84 15.54 -3.30
N GLU A 270 -11.72 16.81 -3.60
CA GLU A 270 -12.82 17.56 -4.22
C GLU A 270 -13.29 16.87 -5.51
N GLY A 271 -14.59 16.56 -5.59
CA GLY A 271 -15.20 15.87 -6.72
C GLY A 271 -15.00 14.35 -6.76
N LYS A 272 -14.44 13.73 -5.70
CA LYS A 272 -14.26 12.29 -5.61
C LYS A 272 -15.05 11.71 -4.43
N ASP A 273 -16.16 11.04 -4.71
CA ASP A 273 -17.03 10.41 -3.72
C ASP A 273 -16.89 8.89 -3.69
N SER A 274 -16.36 8.28 -4.73
CA SER A 274 -16.18 6.82 -4.84
C SER A 274 -14.90 6.43 -5.56
N MET A 275 -14.46 5.20 -5.35
CA MET A 275 -13.34 4.55 -6.02
C MET A 275 -13.76 3.15 -6.44
N ARG A 276 -13.26 2.68 -7.58
CA ARG A 276 -13.48 1.31 -8.05
C ARG A 276 -12.21 0.49 -7.96
N LEU A 277 -12.32 -0.72 -7.43
CA LEU A 277 -11.25 -1.71 -7.43
C LEU A 277 -11.60 -2.85 -8.38
N PHE A 278 -10.72 -3.15 -9.30
CA PHE A 278 -10.77 -4.32 -10.18
C PHE A 278 -9.75 -5.34 -9.70
N ASP A 279 -10.23 -6.37 -9.03
CA ASP A 279 -9.42 -7.43 -8.45
C ASP A 279 -9.38 -8.63 -9.40
N ILE A 280 -8.30 -8.75 -10.18
CA ILE A 280 -8.14 -9.79 -11.19
C ILE A 280 -7.57 -11.05 -10.56
N ALA A 281 -8.27 -12.16 -10.79
CA ALA A 281 -7.85 -13.51 -10.44
C ALA A 281 -8.03 -14.44 -11.64
N ASP A 282 -7.38 -15.58 -11.57
CA ASP A 282 -7.25 -16.50 -12.68
C ASP A 282 -7.74 -17.90 -12.27
N ASP A 283 -8.67 -18.47 -13.03
CA ASP A 283 -9.15 -19.85 -12.89
C ASP A 283 -8.50 -20.70 -13.98
N LEU A 284 -7.55 -21.54 -13.60
CA LEU A 284 -6.82 -22.43 -14.50
C LEU A 284 -7.56 -23.78 -14.71
N GLN A 285 -8.80 -23.88 -14.22
CA GLN A 285 -9.62 -25.11 -14.23
C GLN A 285 -8.92 -26.32 -13.56
N CYS A 286 -7.99 -26.06 -12.67
CA CYS A 286 -7.33 -26.97 -11.78
C CYS A 286 -7.14 -26.31 -10.41
N GLU A 287 -6.61 -27.00 -9.43
CA GLU A 287 -6.23 -26.37 -8.17
C GLU A 287 -5.08 -25.39 -8.44
N ASN A 288 -5.30 -24.09 -8.18
CA ASN A 288 -4.32 -23.05 -8.43
C ASN A 288 -4.24 -22.01 -7.31
N TYR A 289 -3.04 -21.44 -7.14
CA TYR A 289 -2.72 -20.53 -6.02
C TYR A 289 -3.43 -19.19 -6.15
N THR A 290 -3.48 -18.62 -7.34
CA THR A 290 -3.99 -17.25 -7.52
C THR A 290 -5.50 -17.15 -7.30
N LEU A 291 -6.26 -18.22 -7.62
CA LEU A 291 -7.67 -18.31 -7.27
C LEU A 291 -7.88 -18.44 -5.75
N ASN A 292 -7.00 -19.21 -5.08
CA ASN A 292 -7.03 -19.30 -3.62
C ASN A 292 -6.66 -17.94 -2.96
N HIS A 293 -5.73 -17.19 -3.55
CA HIS A 293 -5.43 -15.82 -3.08
C HIS A 293 -6.64 -14.88 -3.20
N LEU A 294 -7.49 -15.04 -4.24
CA LEU A 294 -8.75 -14.29 -4.32
C LEU A 294 -9.67 -14.61 -3.14
N LYS A 295 -9.80 -15.88 -2.76
CA LYS A 295 -10.61 -16.26 -1.59
C LYS A 295 -10.12 -15.57 -0.32
N GLU A 296 -8.80 -15.50 -0.12
CA GLU A 296 -8.20 -14.78 1.01
C GLU A 296 -8.52 -13.26 0.96
N ARG A 297 -8.48 -12.64 -0.23
CA ARG A 297 -8.87 -11.23 -0.40
C ARG A 297 -10.35 -10.99 -0.14
N ILE A 298 -11.21 -11.88 -0.58
CA ILE A 298 -12.66 -11.81 -0.31
C ILE A 298 -12.92 -11.84 1.21
N ASN A 299 -12.19 -12.65 1.97
CA ASN A 299 -12.29 -12.65 3.43
C ASN A 299 -11.93 -11.27 4.00
N ILE A 300 -10.88 -10.62 3.47
CA ILE A 300 -10.52 -9.25 3.87
C ILE A 300 -11.65 -8.27 3.55
N TYR A 301 -12.26 -8.37 2.37
CA TYR A 301 -13.37 -7.49 1.98
C TYR A 301 -14.59 -7.66 2.90
N ASN A 302 -14.90 -8.90 3.29
CA ASN A 302 -15.96 -9.19 4.25
C ASN A 302 -15.63 -8.62 5.66
N GLU A 303 -14.40 -8.75 6.13
CA GLU A 303 -13.98 -8.22 7.43
C GLU A 303 -14.04 -6.69 7.50
N GLU A 304 -13.70 -6.02 6.38
CA GLU A 304 -13.76 -4.55 6.27
C GLU A 304 -15.14 -4.04 5.85
N ASN A 305 -16.10 -4.94 5.59
CA ASN A 305 -17.45 -4.64 5.06
C ASN A 305 -17.42 -3.87 3.75
N PHE A 306 -16.47 -4.18 2.86
CA PHE A 306 -16.43 -3.62 1.52
C PHE A 306 -17.41 -4.37 0.60
N PRO A 307 -18.25 -3.66 -0.16
CA PRO A 307 -19.12 -4.29 -1.16
C PRO A 307 -18.28 -4.83 -2.32
N TYR A 308 -18.61 -6.03 -2.78
CA TYR A 308 -17.95 -6.61 -3.95
C TYR A 308 -18.91 -7.41 -4.82
N ASN A 309 -18.60 -7.51 -6.11
CA ASN A 309 -19.26 -8.34 -7.10
C ASN A 309 -18.25 -9.31 -7.70
N ILE A 310 -18.68 -10.52 -8.07
CA ILE A 310 -17.84 -11.50 -8.74
C ILE A 310 -18.30 -11.61 -10.20
N LYS A 311 -17.38 -11.42 -11.13
CA LYS A 311 -17.61 -11.51 -12.58
C LYS A 311 -16.65 -12.54 -13.18
N GLN A 312 -17.11 -13.34 -14.10
CA GLN A 312 -16.28 -14.34 -14.79
C GLN A 312 -16.23 -14.04 -16.29
N PHE A 313 -15.03 -14.20 -16.85
CA PHE A 313 -14.78 -14.01 -18.28
C PHE A 313 -13.94 -15.18 -18.81
N GLU A 314 -14.34 -15.74 -19.96
CA GLU A 314 -13.53 -16.72 -20.68
C GLU A 314 -12.40 -16.00 -21.42
N LEU A 315 -11.16 -16.41 -21.23
CA LEU A 315 -10.03 -15.95 -22.04
C LEU A 315 -10.03 -16.67 -23.39
N LYS A 316 -10.52 -15.98 -24.42
CA LYS A 316 -10.60 -16.50 -25.79
C LYS A 316 -9.41 -16.09 -26.64
#